data_6008c864e8d8c0b54cdb119f5597a7a9
#
_entry.id   6008c864e8d8c0b54cdb119f5597a7a9
#
_cell.length_a   1.000
_cell.length_b   1.000
_cell.length_c   1.000
_cell.angle_alpha   90.00
_cell.angle_beta   90.00
_cell.angle_gamma   90.00
#
_symmetry.space_group_name_H-M   'P 1'
#
loop_
_entity.id
_entity.type
_entity.pdbx_description
1 polymer ?
#
loop_
_entity_poly.entity_id
_entity_poly.type
_entity_poly.pdbx_seq_one_letter_code
_entity_poly.pdbx_strand_id
1 'polypeptide(L)'
;MKYKLTSFSILEYGQRKDAQGNPHQEDSLFPVHNQLSDDDRLFIVCDGMGGHDFGEVASATVCEAMSKAILEKTSETDFTDDILKEAIQQAYDALDARDTGSAKKMGTTMTVLKLHQQGATIAHIGDSRVYHIRPGKDAETTRILHVTKDHSLLNSLLDVGEITPEDIPNFKQKNVITRAMQPQMERRSKADIYHTSDILPGDYFYLCSDGMLENTSDDNLRFIFSAAIPEEKKKETLIEVTKNNQDNHSAIVVHILDVEEATQPTTSEPLMVVADEEKEKVPTAPTCPRCQNQSINPVQRKSNHHLALTIGVIVVIAALLLAVIYFTNLFSLHAPAK
;
A
#
# COMPACT_ATOMS: atom_id res chain seq x y z
N MET A 1 9.20 -19.23 1.95
CA MET A 1 10.16 -18.15 2.27
C MET A 1 10.17 -17.88 3.76
N LYS A 2 11.34 -17.59 4.32
CA LYS A 2 11.45 -17.02 5.67
C LYS A 2 11.99 -15.62 5.52
N TYR A 3 11.49 -14.69 6.32
CA TYR A 3 11.84 -13.27 6.22
C TYR A 3 12.59 -12.84 7.47
N LYS A 4 13.70 -12.11 7.28
CA LYS A 4 14.25 -11.24 8.30
C LYS A 4 13.79 -9.82 7.95
N LEU A 5 13.16 -9.15 8.86
CA LEU A 5 12.60 -7.81 8.62
C LEU A 5 12.80 -6.92 9.85
N THR A 6 12.58 -5.63 9.65
CA THR A 6 12.32 -4.67 10.71
C THR A 6 11.09 -3.85 10.32
N SER A 7 10.41 -3.29 11.31
CA SER A 7 9.20 -2.52 11.05
C SER A 7 9.04 -1.39 12.05
N PHE A 8 8.33 -0.35 11.64
CA PHE A 8 7.89 0.72 12.52
C PHE A 8 6.46 1.17 12.16
N SER A 9 5.80 1.83 13.10
CA SER A 9 4.48 2.39 12.90
C SER A 9 4.45 3.89 13.18
N ILE A 10 3.51 4.56 12.53
CA ILE A 10 3.11 5.95 12.73
C ILE A 10 1.63 5.93 13.09
N LEU A 11 1.24 6.69 14.09
CA LEU A 11 -0.16 6.85 14.51
C LEU A 11 -0.31 8.27 15.07
N GLU A 12 -0.64 9.22 14.22
CA GLU A 12 -0.68 10.63 14.54
C GLU A 12 -2.08 11.21 14.32
N TYR A 13 -2.39 12.20 15.15
CA TYR A 13 -3.64 12.96 15.02
C TYR A 13 -3.54 13.95 13.87
N GLY A 14 -4.62 14.07 13.09
CA GLY A 14 -4.77 15.17 12.14
C GLY A 14 -5.10 16.50 12.82
N GLN A 15 -5.16 17.57 12.02
CA GLN A 15 -5.60 18.88 12.49
C GLN A 15 -7.12 18.94 12.75
N ARG A 16 -7.89 17.99 12.16
CA ARG A 16 -9.32 17.85 12.38
C ARG A 16 -9.58 17.49 13.84
N LYS A 17 -10.60 18.11 14.41
CA LYS A 17 -10.98 17.92 15.80
C LYS A 17 -12.41 17.44 15.92
N ASP A 18 -12.71 16.79 17.03
CA ASP A 18 -14.07 16.43 17.38
C ASP A 18 -14.97 17.68 17.64
N ALA A 19 -16.27 17.46 17.88
CA ALA A 19 -17.21 18.55 18.13
C ALA A 19 -16.91 19.32 19.43
N GLN A 20 -16.09 18.77 20.32
CA GLN A 20 -15.64 19.36 21.57
C GLN A 20 -14.29 20.09 21.42
N GLY A 21 -13.65 20.01 20.25
CA GLY A 21 -12.36 20.64 19.94
C GLY A 21 -11.15 19.82 20.38
N ASN A 22 -11.32 18.52 20.70
CA ASN A 22 -10.22 17.62 21.08
C ASN A 22 -9.66 16.88 19.86
N PRO A 23 -8.37 16.50 19.85
CA PRO A 23 -7.85 15.55 18.90
C PRO A 23 -8.60 14.22 19.03
N HIS A 24 -8.93 13.59 17.89
CA HIS A 24 -9.64 12.32 17.84
C HIS A 24 -8.94 11.39 16.86
N GLN A 25 -8.75 10.12 17.25
CA GLN A 25 -8.09 9.11 16.44
C GLN A 25 -9.09 8.03 16.04
N GLU A 26 -9.34 7.92 14.76
CA GLU A 26 -10.25 6.93 14.17
C GLU A 26 -9.51 5.79 13.46
N ASP A 27 -8.17 5.91 13.29
CA ASP A 27 -7.35 4.83 12.70
C ASP A 27 -6.97 3.77 13.74
N SER A 28 -6.85 2.53 13.28
CA SER A 28 -6.39 1.39 14.08
C SER A 28 -5.33 0.59 13.34
N LEU A 29 -4.34 0.11 14.08
CA LEU A 29 -3.20 -0.64 13.57
C LEU A 29 -3.08 -2.02 14.22
N PHE A 30 -2.65 -3.00 13.45
CA PHE A 30 -2.13 -4.26 13.96
C PHE A 30 -0.80 -4.62 13.25
N PRO A 31 0.30 -4.94 13.99
CA PRO A 31 0.41 -4.89 15.45
C PRO A 31 0.13 -3.50 16.02
N VAL A 32 -0.26 -3.45 17.29
CA VAL A 32 -0.58 -2.19 17.99
C VAL A 32 0.61 -1.23 17.90
N HIS A 33 0.33 0.05 17.75
CA HIS A 33 1.35 1.09 17.64
C HIS A 33 2.43 0.96 18.74
N ASN A 34 3.69 1.04 18.33
CA ASN A 34 4.88 0.84 19.17
C ASN A 34 5.02 -0.56 19.81
N GLN A 35 4.30 -1.58 19.34
CA GLN A 35 4.41 -2.97 19.78
C GLN A 35 4.83 -3.92 18.66
N LEU A 36 5.39 -3.39 17.57
CA LEU A 36 5.86 -4.18 16.45
C LEU A 36 7.11 -4.98 16.83
N SER A 37 7.22 -6.18 16.25
CA SER A 37 8.33 -7.11 16.43
C SER A 37 8.88 -7.54 15.08
N ASP A 38 10.17 -7.88 15.03
CA ASP A 38 10.81 -8.46 13.85
C ASP A 38 10.25 -9.85 13.46
N ASP A 39 9.49 -10.47 14.38
CA ASP A 39 8.78 -11.73 14.15
C ASP A 39 7.37 -11.56 13.59
N ASP A 40 6.86 -10.34 13.49
CA ASP A 40 5.53 -10.09 12.93
C ASP A 40 5.49 -10.43 11.44
N ARG A 41 4.39 -11.05 11.03
CA ARG A 41 4.13 -11.46 9.63
C ARG A 41 2.73 -11.07 9.17
N LEU A 42 1.99 -10.35 9.99
CA LEU A 42 0.66 -9.81 9.70
C LEU A 42 0.64 -8.34 10.11
N PHE A 43 0.23 -7.49 9.17
CA PHE A 43 0.13 -6.05 9.37
C PHE A 43 -1.21 -5.58 8.81
N ILE A 44 -1.93 -4.75 9.59
CA ILE A 44 -3.26 -4.26 9.23
C ILE A 44 -3.31 -2.76 9.56
N VAL A 45 -3.89 -1.98 8.65
CA VAL A 45 -4.27 -0.58 8.87
C VAL A 45 -5.74 -0.44 8.51
N CYS A 46 -6.51 0.11 9.44
CA CYS A 46 -7.93 0.41 9.29
C CYS A 46 -8.16 1.88 9.58
N ASP A 47 -8.80 2.59 8.66
CA ASP A 47 -9.19 3.99 8.77
C ASP A 47 -10.69 4.05 9.03
N GLY A 48 -11.04 4.59 10.20
CA GLY A 48 -12.40 4.63 10.70
C GLY A 48 -13.17 5.86 10.22
N MET A 49 -14.41 5.64 9.82
CA MET A 49 -15.30 6.68 9.35
C MET A 49 -16.66 6.63 10.04
N GLY A 50 -17.31 7.79 10.20
CA GLY A 50 -18.66 7.85 10.77
C GLY A 50 -18.89 9.04 11.71
N GLY A 51 -17.85 9.75 12.08
CA GLY A 51 -17.82 10.91 12.98
C GLY A 51 -18.20 10.55 14.43
N HIS A 52 -17.53 11.18 15.40
CA HIS A 52 -17.54 10.81 16.82
C HIS A 52 -17.25 9.31 17.01
N ASP A 53 -17.06 8.81 18.11
CA ASP A 53 -16.66 7.45 18.54
C ASP A 53 -16.98 6.25 17.60
N PHE A 54 -17.72 6.45 16.51
CA PHE A 54 -18.15 5.39 15.60
C PHE A 54 -17.04 4.92 14.64
N GLY A 55 -16.19 5.82 14.15
CA GLY A 55 -15.05 5.46 13.30
C GLY A 55 -14.00 4.68 14.07
N GLU A 56 -13.63 5.17 15.27
CA GLU A 56 -12.72 4.48 16.19
C GLU A 56 -13.20 3.07 16.54
N VAL A 57 -14.48 2.92 16.88
CA VAL A 57 -15.05 1.59 17.19
C VAL A 57 -15.02 0.67 15.98
N ALA A 58 -15.31 1.18 14.78
CA ALA A 58 -15.31 0.36 13.56
C ALA A 58 -13.91 -0.12 13.20
N SER A 59 -12.92 0.79 13.16
CA SER A 59 -11.55 0.45 12.79
C SER A 59 -10.92 -0.53 13.80
N ALA A 60 -11.09 -0.28 15.10
CA ALA A 60 -10.61 -1.16 16.15
C ALA A 60 -11.26 -2.55 16.08
N THR A 61 -12.59 -2.62 15.86
CA THR A 61 -13.32 -3.90 15.76
C THR A 61 -12.81 -4.73 14.58
N VAL A 62 -12.65 -4.13 13.39
CA VAL A 62 -12.16 -4.84 12.21
C VAL A 62 -10.71 -5.28 12.40
N CYS A 63 -9.86 -4.39 12.89
CA CYS A 63 -8.44 -4.69 13.12
C CYS A 63 -8.27 -5.86 14.10
N GLU A 64 -8.99 -5.86 15.22
CA GLU A 64 -8.97 -6.94 16.22
C GLU A 64 -9.53 -8.26 15.65
N ALA A 65 -10.71 -8.24 15.03
CA ALA A 65 -11.34 -9.45 14.50
C ALA A 65 -10.49 -10.09 13.40
N MET A 66 -9.96 -9.30 12.46
CA MET A 66 -9.10 -9.77 11.38
C MET A 66 -7.80 -10.39 11.92
N SER A 67 -7.10 -9.67 12.79
CA SER A 67 -5.82 -10.16 13.33
C SER A 67 -6.00 -11.44 14.12
N LYS A 68 -7.00 -11.51 14.98
CA LYS A 68 -7.34 -12.71 15.75
C LYS A 68 -7.64 -13.90 14.84
N ALA A 69 -8.55 -13.74 13.90
CA ALA A 69 -8.96 -14.82 13.01
C ALA A 69 -7.80 -15.37 12.16
N ILE A 70 -6.95 -14.48 11.62
CA ILE A 70 -5.80 -14.89 10.82
C ILE A 70 -4.75 -15.59 11.68
N LEU A 71 -4.41 -15.04 12.84
CA LEU A 71 -3.37 -15.61 13.71
C LEU A 71 -3.77 -16.98 14.29
N GLU A 72 -5.03 -17.13 14.72
CA GLU A 72 -5.55 -18.40 15.22
C GLU A 72 -5.44 -19.51 14.15
N LYS A 73 -5.87 -19.22 12.92
CA LYS A 73 -5.81 -20.22 11.83
C LYS A 73 -4.39 -20.52 11.36
N THR A 74 -3.54 -19.48 11.24
CA THR A 74 -2.16 -19.67 10.75
C THR A 74 -1.19 -20.19 11.80
N SER A 75 -1.63 -20.42 13.04
CA SER A 75 -0.87 -21.18 14.03
C SER A 75 -0.81 -22.68 13.71
N GLU A 76 -1.80 -23.21 12.99
CA GLU A 76 -1.96 -24.63 12.70
C GLU A 76 -1.78 -24.96 11.21
N THR A 77 -2.01 -24.00 10.32
CA THR A 77 -2.00 -24.20 8.86
C THR A 77 -1.32 -23.04 8.13
N ASP A 78 -0.89 -23.30 6.89
CA ASP A 78 -0.42 -22.24 5.99
C ASP A 78 -1.54 -21.24 5.68
N PHE A 79 -1.14 -19.99 5.46
CA PHE A 79 -2.09 -18.93 5.08
C PHE A 79 -2.63 -19.14 3.66
N THR A 80 -3.95 -18.99 3.51
CA THR A 80 -4.68 -19.13 2.24
C THR A 80 -5.71 -18.01 2.07
N ASP A 81 -6.19 -17.82 0.84
CA ASP A 81 -7.29 -16.88 0.55
C ASP A 81 -8.58 -17.23 1.30
N ASP A 82 -8.82 -18.50 1.60
CA ASP A 82 -10.03 -18.89 2.33
C ASP A 82 -9.93 -18.49 3.79
N ILE A 83 -8.74 -18.57 4.41
CA ILE A 83 -8.50 -18.00 5.74
C ILE A 83 -8.73 -16.48 5.74
N LEU A 84 -8.25 -15.77 4.71
CA LEU A 84 -8.48 -14.33 4.57
C LEU A 84 -9.97 -14.00 4.42
N LYS A 85 -10.70 -14.72 3.56
CA LYS A 85 -12.13 -14.53 3.35
C LYS A 85 -12.92 -14.81 4.63
N GLU A 86 -12.57 -15.88 5.37
CA GLU A 86 -13.19 -16.19 6.66
C GLU A 86 -12.93 -15.09 7.69
N ALA A 87 -11.70 -14.56 7.76
CA ALA A 87 -11.36 -13.46 8.65
C ALA A 87 -12.16 -12.18 8.31
N ILE A 88 -12.29 -11.84 7.03
CA ILE A 88 -13.13 -10.71 6.58
C ILE A 88 -14.59 -10.93 6.99
N GLN A 89 -15.11 -12.16 6.86
CA GLN A 89 -16.46 -12.48 7.28
C GLN A 89 -16.64 -12.30 8.78
N GLN A 90 -15.70 -12.78 9.61
CA GLN A 90 -15.72 -12.60 11.06
C GLN A 90 -15.64 -11.12 11.46
N ALA A 91 -14.87 -10.31 10.73
CA ALA A 91 -14.79 -8.87 10.97
C ALA A 91 -16.13 -8.17 10.67
N TYR A 92 -16.85 -8.57 9.63
CA TYR A 92 -18.21 -8.08 9.37
C TYR A 92 -19.19 -8.51 10.47
N ASP A 93 -19.11 -9.76 10.93
CA ASP A 93 -19.98 -10.28 12.00
C ASP A 93 -19.70 -9.53 13.32
N ALA A 94 -18.43 -9.19 13.58
CA ALA A 94 -18.05 -8.38 14.72
C ALA A 94 -18.60 -6.94 14.63
N LEU A 95 -18.56 -6.32 13.43
CA LEU A 95 -19.18 -5.00 13.20
C LEU A 95 -20.70 -5.05 13.39
N ASP A 96 -21.36 -6.08 12.85
CA ASP A 96 -22.81 -6.28 13.01
C ASP A 96 -23.19 -6.37 14.49
N ALA A 97 -22.36 -7.04 15.30
CA ALA A 97 -22.58 -7.15 16.76
C ALA A 97 -22.36 -5.82 17.52
N ARG A 98 -21.63 -4.87 16.94
CA ARG A 98 -21.40 -3.53 17.51
C ARG A 98 -22.43 -2.49 17.04
N ASP A 99 -23.26 -2.81 16.07
CA ASP A 99 -24.28 -1.89 15.55
C ASP A 99 -25.34 -1.58 16.61
N THR A 100 -25.48 -0.30 16.92
CA THR A 100 -26.47 0.18 17.88
C THR A 100 -27.79 0.58 17.21
N GLY A 101 -27.93 0.40 15.90
CA GLY A 101 -29.07 0.88 15.13
C GLY A 101 -29.15 2.39 14.98
N SER A 102 -28.04 3.11 15.24
CA SER A 102 -27.94 4.57 15.08
C SER A 102 -28.18 4.98 13.63
N ALA A 103 -28.76 6.17 13.43
CA ALA A 103 -28.90 6.78 12.10
C ALA A 103 -27.52 7.11 11.46
N LYS A 104 -26.49 7.35 12.26
CA LYS A 104 -25.10 7.45 11.82
C LYS A 104 -24.49 6.05 11.82
N LYS A 105 -24.11 5.59 10.64
CA LYS A 105 -23.46 4.28 10.50
C LYS A 105 -21.96 4.42 10.70
N MET A 106 -21.41 3.53 11.53
CA MET A 106 -19.97 3.33 11.61
C MET A 106 -19.44 2.64 10.34
N GLY A 107 -18.20 2.85 10.02
CA GLY A 107 -17.53 2.16 8.92
C GLY A 107 -16.03 2.25 9.05
N THR A 108 -15.32 1.47 8.26
CA THR A 108 -13.86 1.53 8.22
C THR A 108 -13.35 0.99 6.88
N THR A 109 -12.17 1.46 6.50
CA THR A 109 -11.36 0.78 5.49
C THR A 109 -10.68 -0.45 6.09
N MET A 110 -10.02 -1.23 5.29
CA MET A 110 -9.17 -2.35 5.71
C MET A 110 -8.04 -2.53 4.71
N THR A 111 -6.81 -2.51 5.19
CA THR A 111 -5.63 -2.98 4.46
C THR A 111 -4.96 -4.09 5.24
N VAL A 112 -4.49 -5.13 4.55
CA VAL A 112 -3.79 -6.28 5.12
C VAL A 112 -2.55 -6.57 4.31
N LEU A 113 -1.43 -6.78 4.99
CA LEU A 113 -0.23 -7.43 4.48
C LEU A 113 0.01 -8.69 5.30
N LYS A 114 0.01 -9.85 4.67
CA LYS A 114 0.43 -11.12 5.28
C LYS A 114 1.64 -11.68 4.55
N LEU A 115 2.77 -11.75 5.25
CA LEU A 115 3.97 -12.46 4.80
C LEU A 115 3.84 -13.95 5.16
N HIS A 116 4.09 -14.84 4.20
CA HIS A 116 3.93 -16.28 4.35
C HIS A 116 4.95 -17.06 3.50
N GLN A 117 4.94 -18.38 3.56
CA GLN A 117 5.97 -19.21 2.90
C GLN A 117 5.99 -19.08 1.37
N GLN A 118 4.86 -18.75 0.73
CA GLN A 118 4.79 -18.59 -0.72
C GLN A 118 5.03 -17.13 -1.18
N GLY A 119 5.21 -16.19 -0.26
CA GLY A 119 5.39 -14.77 -0.59
C GLY A 119 4.62 -13.83 0.32
N ALA A 120 3.96 -12.85 -0.25
CA ALA A 120 3.08 -11.92 0.44
C ALA A 120 1.69 -11.91 -0.19
N THR A 121 0.67 -11.80 0.65
CA THR A 121 -0.70 -11.47 0.26
C THR A 121 -1.03 -10.08 0.76
N ILE A 122 -1.51 -9.24 -0.15
CA ILE A 122 -2.03 -7.90 0.13
C ILE A 122 -3.53 -7.93 -0.15
N ALA A 123 -4.34 -7.40 0.77
CA ALA A 123 -5.77 -7.24 0.55
C ALA A 123 -6.24 -5.87 1.06
N HIS A 124 -7.26 -5.30 0.41
CA HIS A 124 -7.82 -4.03 0.87
C HIS A 124 -9.30 -3.89 0.55
N ILE A 125 -9.97 -3.06 1.37
CA ILE A 125 -11.31 -2.50 1.16
C ILE A 125 -11.21 -1.03 1.55
N GLY A 126 -11.55 -0.10 0.65
CA GLY A 126 -11.47 1.34 0.89
C GLY A 126 -10.39 2.01 0.06
N ASP A 127 -9.91 3.14 0.55
CA ASP A 127 -8.90 4.01 -0.07
C ASP A 127 -7.60 4.14 0.75
N SER A 128 -7.51 3.46 1.88
CA SER A 128 -6.22 3.18 2.52
C SER A 128 -5.38 2.28 1.63
N ARG A 129 -4.07 2.51 1.57
CA ARG A 129 -3.22 1.87 0.57
C ARG A 129 -2.15 0.96 1.16
N VAL A 130 -1.75 -0.01 0.34
CA VAL A 130 -0.54 -0.83 0.55
C VAL A 130 0.35 -0.67 -0.67
N TYR A 131 1.58 -0.26 -0.44
CA TYR A 131 2.63 -0.16 -1.44
C TYR A 131 3.64 -1.29 -1.26
N HIS A 132 4.14 -1.84 -2.36
CA HIS A 132 5.35 -2.65 -2.42
C HIS A 132 6.40 -1.83 -3.19
N ILE A 133 7.46 -1.42 -2.50
CA ILE A 133 8.48 -0.51 -3.02
C ILE A 133 9.82 -1.22 -3.03
N ARG A 134 10.50 -1.20 -4.17
CA ARG A 134 11.87 -1.67 -4.33
C ARG A 134 12.80 -0.48 -4.52
N PRO A 135 13.61 -0.14 -3.50
CA PRO A 135 14.56 0.95 -3.58
C PRO A 135 15.57 0.75 -4.71
N GLY A 136 15.87 1.83 -5.41
CA GLY A 136 16.99 1.94 -6.31
C GLY A 136 18.16 2.68 -5.65
N LYS A 137 19.09 3.20 -6.46
CA LYS A 137 20.19 4.06 -5.99
C LYS A 137 19.70 5.46 -5.61
N ASP A 138 18.57 5.86 -6.18
CA ASP A 138 17.94 7.16 -6.06
C ASP A 138 16.42 7.04 -6.30
N ALA A 139 15.71 8.15 -6.20
CA ALA A 139 14.26 8.19 -6.42
C ALA A 139 13.86 7.77 -7.85
N GLU A 140 14.68 8.10 -8.87
CA GLU A 140 14.37 7.80 -10.28
C GLU A 140 14.45 6.30 -10.57
N THR A 141 15.39 5.60 -9.91
CA THR A 141 15.58 4.15 -10.05
C THR A 141 14.76 3.34 -9.06
N THR A 142 14.14 3.99 -8.06
CA THR A 142 13.22 3.35 -7.11
C THR A 142 11.89 3.04 -7.77
N ARG A 143 11.41 1.82 -7.58
CA ARG A 143 10.20 1.32 -8.23
C ARG A 143 9.10 1.03 -7.21
N ILE A 144 7.91 1.52 -7.48
CA ILE A 144 6.69 1.02 -6.85
C ILE A 144 6.26 -0.18 -7.69
N LEU A 145 6.43 -1.39 -7.15
CA LEU A 145 6.12 -2.65 -7.81
C LEU A 145 4.62 -2.92 -7.81
N HIS A 146 3.97 -2.52 -6.73
CA HIS A 146 2.52 -2.60 -6.56
C HIS A 146 2.03 -1.48 -5.66
N VAL A 147 0.84 -0.98 -5.95
CA VAL A 147 0.03 -0.14 -5.07
C VAL A 147 -1.42 -0.55 -5.22
N THR A 148 -2.14 -0.66 -4.11
CA THR A 148 -3.58 -0.94 -4.13
C THR A 148 -4.33 0.22 -4.78
N LYS A 149 -5.39 -0.09 -5.52
CA LYS A 149 -6.22 0.91 -6.21
C LYS A 149 -7.40 1.29 -5.33
N ASP A 150 -7.48 2.56 -4.95
CA ASP A 150 -8.54 3.06 -4.08
C ASP A 150 -9.94 2.72 -4.60
N HIS A 151 -10.79 2.24 -3.72
CA HIS A 151 -12.22 2.11 -3.98
C HIS A 151 -12.91 3.45 -3.83
N SER A 152 -12.63 4.36 -4.74
CA SER A 152 -13.16 5.73 -4.76
C SER A 152 -14.09 5.97 -5.95
N LEU A 153 -14.95 6.98 -5.83
CA LEU A 153 -15.79 7.44 -6.93
C LEU A 153 -14.94 7.90 -8.12
N LEU A 154 -13.83 8.59 -7.84
CA LEU A 154 -12.87 9.02 -8.85
C LEU A 154 -12.39 7.85 -9.71
N ASN A 155 -11.86 6.79 -9.08
CA ASN A 155 -11.37 5.62 -9.80
C ASN A 155 -12.49 4.87 -10.51
N SER A 156 -13.66 4.80 -9.92
CA SER A 156 -14.83 4.15 -10.56
C SER A 156 -15.26 4.88 -11.85
N LEU A 157 -15.22 6.20 -11.87
CA LEU A 157 -15.56 7.01 -13.05
C LEU A 157 -14.46 6.95 -14.13
N LEU A 158 -13.19 6.91 -13.73
CA LEU A 158 -12.06 6.69 -14.64
C LEU A 158 -12.14 5.32 -15.34
N ASP A 159 -12.50 4.28 -14.60
CA ASP A 159 -12.59 2.91 -15.13
C ASP A 159 -13.68 2.73 -16.18
N VAL A 160 -14.78 3.45 -16.04
CA VAL A 160 -15.88 3.42 -17.03
C VAL A 160 -15.75 4.50 -18.10
N GLY A 161 -14.70 5.34 -18.03
CA GLY A 161 -14.42 6.40 -19.01
C GLY A 161 -15.35 7.61 -18.93
N GLU A 162 -16.07 7.78 -17.82
CA GLU A 162 -16.93 8.97 -17.57
C GLU A 162 -16.11 10.24 -17.32
N ILE A 163 -14.88 10.09 -16.81
CA ILE A 163 -13.89 11.13 -16.65
C ILE A 163 -12.54 10.67 -17.19
N THR A 164 -11.67 11.61 -17.52
CA THR A 164 -10.32 11.36 -18.03
C THR A 164 -9.26 11.78 -17.00
N PRO A 165 -7.99 11.36 -17.13
CA PRO A 165 -6.92 11.82 -16.25
C PRO A 165 -6.76 13.35 -16.20
N GLU A 166 -7.11 14.04 -17.27
CA GLU A 166 -7.07 15.51 -17.35
C GLU A 166 -8.13 16.19 -16.47
N ASP A 167 -9.21 15.48 -16.15
CA ASP A 167 -10.30 15.97 -15.31
C ASP A 167 -9.98 15.87 -13.81
N ILE A 168 -9.02 15.00 -13.43
CA ILE A 168 -8.67 14.72 -12.03
C ILE A 168 -8.36 15.98 -11.21
N PRO A 169 -7.58 16.98 -11.70
CA PRO A 169 -7.27 18.17 -10.90
C PRO A 169 -8.52 18.93 -10.45
N ASN A 170 -9.57 18.93 -11.27
CA ASN A 170 -10.81 19.68 -11.06
C ASN A 170 -11.93 18.85 -10.43
N PHE A 171 -11.74 17.55 -10.22
CA PHE A 171 -12.75 16.67 -9.66
C PHE A 171 -12.93 16.93 -8.16
N LYS A 172 -14.13 17.33 -7.74
CA LYS A 172 -14.40 17.79 -6.36
C LYS A 172 -14.62 16.65 -5.36
N GLN A 173 -14.99 15.46 -5.84
CA GLN A 173 -15.39 14.32 -5.00
C GLN A 173 -14.30 13.24 -4.93
N LYS A 174 -13.03 13.67 -4.82
CA LYS A 174 -11.87 12.77 -4.81
C LYS A 174 -11.91 11.79 -3.64
N ASN A 175 -12.39 12.23 -2.48
CA ASN A 175 -12.42 11.50 -1.22
C ASN A 175 -13.74 10.74 -0.98
N VAL A 176 -14.56 10.52 -2.04
CA VAL A 176 -15.77 9.73 -1.90
C VAL A 176 -15.44 8.25 -2.07
N ILE A 177 -15.48 7.51 -0.96
CA ILE A 177 -15.23 6.07 -0.91
C ILE A 177 -16.47 5.33 -1.44
N THR A 178 -16.25 4.34 -2.29
CA THR A 178 -17.33 3.51 -2.88
C THR A 178 -17.44 2.13 -2.23
N ARG A 179 -16.39 1.70 -1.50
CA ARG A 179 -16.40 0.45 -0.73
C ARG A 179 -15.78 0.69 0.65
N ALA A 180 -16.50 0.29 1.68
CA ALA A 180 -16.04 0.28 3.06
C ALA A 180 -16.64 -0.94 3.76
N MET A 181 -16.12 -1.28 4.92
CA MET A 181 -16.71 -2.25 5.83
C MET A 181 -17.68 -1.51 6.76
N GLN A 182 -18.96 -1.88 6.72
CA GLN A 182 -20.02 -1.29 7.53
C GLN A 182 -20.91 -2.39 8.10
N PRO A 183 -21.51 -2.19 9.26
CA PRO A 183 -22.47 -3.16 9.80
C PRO A 183 -23.75 -3.20 8.98
N GLN A 184 -24.45 -4.33 9.06
CA GLN A 184 -25.79 -4.56 8.50
C GLN A 184 -25.87 -4.25 6.99
N MET A 185 -24.81 -4.50 6.22
CA MET A 185 -24.82 -4.35 4.78
C MET A 185 -25.62 -5.49 4.13
N GLU A 186 -26.60 -5.18 3.26
CA GLU A 186 -27.28 -6.18 2.44
C GLU A 186 -26.29 -6.96 1.56
N ARG A 187 -25.28 -6.25 1.04
CA ARG A 187 -24.20 -6.83 0.26
C ARG A 187 -22.86 -6.35 0.81
N ARG A 188 -22.15 -7.24 1.50
CA ARG A 188 -20.81 -6.97 2.03
C ARG A 188 -19.81 -6.67 0.92
N SER A 189 -18.99 -5.64 1.11
CA SER A 189 -17.92 -5.29 0.17
C SER A 189 -16.89 -6.43 0.09
N LYS A 190 -16.42 -6.71 -1.12
CA LYS A 190 -15.34 -7.70 -1.34
C LYS A 190 -14.00 -6.98 -1.31
N ALA A 191 -13.02 -7.62 -0.70
CA ALA A 191 -11.64 -7.17 -0.79
C ALA A 191 -11.06 -7.45 -2.18
N ASP A 192 -10.24 -6.54 -2.66
CA ASP A 192 -9.33 -6.80 -3.76
C ASP A 192 -8.06 -7.44 -3.15
N ILE A 193 -7.56 -8.52 -3.79
CA ILE A 193 -6.46 -9.35 -3.27
C ILE A 193 -5.36 -9.38 -4.32
N TYR A 194 -4.12 -9.19 -3.87
CA TYR A 194 -2.93 -9.30 -4.69
C TYR A 194 -1.90 -10.20 -4.01
N HIS A 195 -1.27 -11.08 -4.79
CA HIS A 195 -0.22 -11.98 -4.35
C HIS A 195 1.10 -11.66 -5.04
N THR A 196 2.19 -11.75 -4.30
CA THR A 196 3.53 -11.66 -4.89
C THR A 196 4.51 -12.60 -4.21
N SER A 197 5.34 -13.26 -5.01
CA SER A 197 6.55 -13.97 -4.56
C SER A 197 7.83 -13.22 -4.95
N ASP A 198 7.71 -12.11 -5.70
CA ASP A 198 8.85 -11.25 -6.07
C ASP A 198 9.18 -10.29 -4.92
N ILE A 199 9.81 -10.85 -3.88
CA ILE A 199 10.24 -10.11 -2.69
C ILE A 199 11.74 -10.29 -2.54
N LEU A 200 12.47 -9.19 -2.48
CA LEU A 200 13.93 -9.18 -2.37
C LEU A 200 14.39 -8.46 -1.08
N PRO A 201 15.58 -8.79 -0.57
CA PRO A 201 16.21 -7.97 0.46
C PRO A 201 16.29 -6.50 0.03
N GLY A 202 15.90 -5.60 0.93
CA GLY A 202 15.80 -4.16 0.68
C GLY A 202 14.41 -3.68 0.28
N ASP A 203 13.46 -4.57 -0.07
CA ASP A 203 12.09 -4.17 -0.38
C ASP A 203 11.37 -3.62 0.86
N TYR A 204 10.47 -2.68 0.62
CA TYR A 204 9.55 -2.13 1.62
C TYR A 204 8.11 -2.45 1.28
N PHE A 205 7.33 -2.77 2.33
CA PHE A 205 5.88 -2.66 2.28
C PHE A 205 5.46 -1.48 3.16
N TYR A 206 4.64 -0.60 2.58
CA TYR A 206 4.13 0.59 3.25
C TYR A 206 2.61 0.56 3.22
N LEU A 207 2.00 0.34 4.40
CA LEU A 207 0.55 0.38 4.60
C LEU A 207 0.21 1.74 5.20
N CYS A 208 -0.82 2.42 4.70
CA CYS A 208 -1.16 3.74 5.21
C CYS A 208 -2.65 4.06 5.04
N SER A 209 -3.21 4.86 5.97
CA SER A 209 -4.48 5.57 5.78
C SER A 209 -4.34 6.69 4.74
N ASP A 210 -5.46 7.22 4.26
CA ASP A 210 -5.48 8.29 3.25
C ASP A 210 -4.86 9.59 3.79
N GLY A 211 -4.96 9.85 5.10
CA GLY A 211 -4.33 10.99 5.74
C GLY A 211 -2.82 11.06 5.57
N MET A 212 -2.11 9.92 5.41
CA MET A 212 -0.69 9.92 5.05
C MET A 212 -0.44 10.46 3.63
N LEU A 213 -1.44 10.43 2.77
CA LEU A 213 -1.33 10.73 1.34
C LEU A 213 -1.75 12.16 0.97
N GLU A 214 -2.32 12.94 1.91
CA GLU A 214 -2.73 14.32 1.66
C GLU A 214 -1.58 15.18 1.10
N ASN A 215 -0.37 15.03 1.65
CA ASN A 215 0.82 15.79 1.26
C ASN A 215 1.99 14.90 0.81
N THR A 216 1.75 13.60 0.60
CA THR A 216 2.79 12.64 0.21
C THR A 216 2.44 11.99 -1.12
N SER A 217 3.19 12.35 -2.16
CA SER A 217 3.06 11.75 -3.49
C SER A 217 3.91 10.47 -3.62
N ASP A 218 3.66 9.69 -4.67
CA ASP A 218 4.50 8.55 -5.04
C ASP A 218 5.98 8.94 -5.22
N ASP A 219 6.27 10.13 -5.73
CA ASP A 219 7.64 10.62 -5.90
C ASP A 219 8.29 10.94 -4.54
N ASN A 220 7.53 11.48 -3.58
CA ASN A 220 8.00 11.64 -2.21
C ASN A 220 8.34 10.28 -1.58
N LEU A 221 7.48 9.26 -1.76
CA LEU A 221 7.75 7.91 -1.27
C LEU A 221 9.00 7.31 -1.92
N ARG A 222 9.17 7.43 -3.23
CA ARG A 222 10.40 6.99 -3.92
C ARG A 222 11.64 7.66 -3.33
N PHE A 223 11.59 8.96 -3.08
CA PHE A 223 12.68 9.70 -2.48
C PHE A 223 13.01 9.23 -1.06
N ILE A 224 12.00 9.10 -0.20
CA ILE A 224 12.18 8.69 1.21
C ILE A 224 12.75 7.26 1.28
N PHE A 225 12.19 6.32 0.51
CA PHE A 225 12.59 4.92 0.59
C PHE A 225 13.91 4.62 -0.15
N SER A 226 14.33 5.45 -1.13
CA SER A 226 15.66 5.33 -1.74
C SER A 226 16.79 5.85 -0.85
N ALA A 227 16.48 6.69 0.13
CA ALA A 227 17.50 7.30 0.97
C ALA A 227 18.24 6.26 1.84
N ALA A 228 19.56 6.25 1.76
CA ALA A 228 20.43 5.38 2.57
C ALA A 228 20.59 5.96 4.00
N ILE A 229 19.48 6.10 4.73
CA ILE A 229 19.42 6.62 6.10
C ILE A 229 18.77 5.58 7.01
N PRO A 230 19.00 5.63 8.34
CA PRO A 230 18.38 4.74 9.31
C PRO A 230 16.84 4.80 9.23
N GLU A 231 16.17 3.68 9.55
CA GLU A 231 14.70 3.58 9.54
C GLU A 231 14.03 4.64 10.43
N GLU A 232 14.64 4.95 11.57
CA GLU A 232 14.14 6.01 12.46
C GLU A 232 14.12 7.38 11.76
N LYS A 233 15.10 7.67 10.89
CA LYS A 233 15.13 8.91 10.12
C LYS A 233 14.08 8.92 9.00
N LYS A 234 13.77 7.77 8.41
CA LYS A 234 12.65 7.65 7.47
C LYS A 234 11.31 7.90 8.17
N LYS A 235 11.14 7.32 9.38
CA LYS A 235 9.98 7.56 10.23
C LYS A 235 9.81 9.05 10.56
N GLU A 236 10.87 9.69 11.06
CA GLU A 236 10.87 11.13 11.35
C GLU A 236 10.51 11.96 10.11
N THR A 237 11.02 11.59 8.94
CA THR A 237 10.74 12.28 7.68
C THR A 237 9.26 12.13 7.29
N LEU A 238 8.69 10.93 7.41
CA LEU A 238 7.27 10.70 7.14
C LEU A 238 6.38 11.52 8.09
N ILE A 239 6.69 11.54 9.38
CA ILE A 239 5.97 12.36 10.37
C ILE A 239 6.08 13.85 10.04
N GLU A 240 7.28 14.34 9.66
CA GLU A 240 7.48 15.75 9.36
C GLU A 240 6.69 16.21 8.12
N VAL A 241 6.61 15.39 7.07
CA VAL A 241 5.85 15.77 5.87
C VAL A 241 4.34 15.69 6.06
N THR A 242 3.86 14.91 7.04
CA THR A 242 2.43 14.72 7.30
C THR A 242 1.91 15.55 8.49
N LYS A 243 2.76 16.17 9.28
CA LYS A 243 2.39 16.87 10.54
C LYS A 243 1.28 17.93 10.45
N ASN A 244 1.02 18.46 9.26
CA ASN A 244 -0.01 19.47 9.00
C ASN A 244 -1.24 18.89 8.28
N ASN A 245 -1.30 17.57 8.09
CA ASN A 245 -2.42 16.93 7.43
C ASN A 245 -3.70 17.07 8.26
N GLN A 246 -4.84 17.11 7.58
CA GLN A 246 -6.13 17.38 8.23
C GLN A 246 -6.68 16.14 8.90
N ASP A 247 -6.51 14.98 8.27
CA ASP A 247 -7.01 13.71 8.78
C ASP A 247 -6.01 13.00 9.69
N ASN A 248 -6.47 12.00 10.42
CA ASN A 248 -5.62 11.03 11.08
C ASN A 248 -4.66 10.42 10.06
N HIS A 249 -3.40 10.30 10.40
CA HIS A 249 -2.41 9.79 9.48
C HIS A 249 -1.58 8.69 10.13
N SER A 250 -1.89 7.49 9.69
CA SER A 250 -1.36 6.27 10.26
C SER A 250 -0.70 5.40 9.22
N ALA A 251 0.40 4.77 9.60
CA ALA A 251 1.13 3.88 8.72
C ALA A 251 1.85 2.77 9.47
N ILE A 252 2.10 1.67 8.74
CA ILE A 252 3.08 0.65 9.09
C ILE A 252 4.06 0.52 7.93
N VAL A 253 5.34 0.59 8.24
CA VAL A 253 6.44 0.33 7.30
C VAL A 253 7.11 -0.97 7.68
N VAL A 254 7.26 -1.87 6.72
CA VAL A 254 7.96 -3.15 6.86
C VAL A 254 9.11 -3.17 5.88
N HIS A 255 10.34 -3.26 6.38
CA HIS A 255 11.58 -3.36 5.58
C HIS A 255 12.07 -4.79 5.59
N ILE A 256 12.17 -5.40 4.44
CA ILE A 256 12.68 -6.76 4.25
C ILE A 256 14.21 -6.71 4.24
N LEU A 257 14.84 -7.25 5.29
CA LEU A 257 16.30 -7.26 5.43
C LEU A 257 16.93 -8.46 4.73
N ASP A 258 16.24 -9.62 4.77
CA ASP A 258 16.72 -10.85 4.12
C ASP A 258 15.53 -11.77 3.80
N VAL A 259 15.72 -12.64 2.79
CA VAL A 259 14.73 -13.62 2.34
C VAL A 259 15.42 -14.95 2.12
N GLU A 260 15.13 -15.92 2.98
CA GLU A 260 15.56 -17.31 2.79
C GLU A 260 14.51 -18.07 1.98
N GLU A 261 14.88 -18.62 0.83
CA GLU A 261 14.02 -19.54 0.11
C GLU A 261 13.78 -20.81 0.95
N ALA A 262 12.54 -21.29 0.99
CA ALA A 262 12.26 -22.59 1.61
C ALA A 262 12.99 -23.65 0.79
N THR A 263 14.03 -24.27 1.36
CA THR A 263 14.69 -25.44 0.78
C THR A 263 13.63 -26.53 0.63
N GLN A 264 13.21 -26.80 -0.61
CA GLN A 264 12.43 -28.01 -0.87
C GLN A 264 13.29 -29.20 -0.43
N PRO A 265 12.74 -30.15 0.33
CA PRO A 265 13.47 -31.38 0.62
C PRO A 265 13.77 -32.04 -0.73
N THR A 266 15.04 -32.09 -1.08
CA THR A 266 15.53 -32.84 -2.24
C THR A 266 15.29 -34.31 -1.97
N THR A 267 14.14 -34.83 -2.39
CA THR A 267 13.91 -36.26 -2.47
C THR A 267 14.68 -36.75 -3.70
N SER A 268 16.00 -36.87 -3.54
CA SER A 268 16.82 -37.61 -4.49
C SER A 268 16.72 -39.08 -4.13
N GLU A 269 15.65 -39.74 -4.49
CA GLU A 269 15.71 -41.17 -4.77
C GLU A 269 16.30 -41.35 -6.16
N PRO A 270 17.39 -42.12 -6.35
CA PRO A 270 17.90 -42.42 -7.65
C PRO A 270 16.90 -43.33 -8.37
N LEU A 271 16.21 -42.83 -9.37
CA LEU A 271 15.48 -43.67 -10.31
C LEU A 271 16.47 -44.60 -10.99
N MET A 272 16.41 -45.90 -10.63
CA MET A 272 17.01 -46.97 -11.42
C MET A 272 16.39 -46.95 -12.81
N VAL A 273 17.19 -46.55 -13.79
CA VAL A 273 16.85 -46.67 -15.20
C VAL A 273 16.96 -48.14 -15.58
N VAL A 274 15.84 -48.80 -15.69
CA VAL A 274 15.74 -50.07 -16.43
C VAL A 274 15.57 -49.71 -17.90
N ALA A 275 16.58 -50.00 -18.69
CA ALA A 275 16.52 -49.85 -20.13
C ALA A 275 15.68 -51.01 -20.71
N ASP A 276 14.56 -50.68 -21.32
CA ASP A 276 13.91 -51.51 -22.31
C ASP A 276 13.73 -50.74 -23.59
N GLU A 277 14.40 -51.24 -24.64
CA GLU A 277 14.26 -50.76 -26.03
C GLU A 277 12.96 -51.28 -26.61
N GLU A 278 12.04 -50.39 -26.95
CA GLU A 278 11.06 -50.66 -28.01
C GLU A 278 10.82 -49.43 -28.88
N LYS A 279 11.15 -49.61 -30.14
CA LYS A 279 10.96 -48.64 -31.24
C LYS A 279 9.47 -48.57 -31.60
N GLU A 280 8.80 -47.46 -31.36
CA GLU A 280 7.51 -47.22 -31.95
C GLU A 280 7.51 -45.92 -32.79
N LYS A 281 6.94 -46.06 -33.99
CA LYS A 281 6.92 -45.06 -35.08
C LYS A 281 6.03 -43.89 -34.77
N VAL A 282 6.55 -42.67 -34.91
CA VAL A 282 5.79 -41.41 -34.85
C VAL A 282 5.04 -41.21 -36.18
N PRO A 283 3.72 -40.95 -36.16
CA PRO A 283 2.98 -40.49 -37.35
C PRO A 283 3.13 -38.99 -37.47
N THR A 284 3.51 -38.54 -38.65
CA THR A 284 3.58 -37.14 -39.07
C THR A 284 2.19 -36.51 -39.15
N ALA A 285 1.98 -35.39 -38.44
CA ALA A 285 0.78 -34.57 -38.57
C ALA A 285 0.82 -33.64 -39.80
N PRO A 286 -0.32 -33.32 -40.41
CA PRO A 286 -0.39 -32.57 -41.66
C PRO A 286 -0.19 -31.06 -41.42
N THR A 287 0.63 -30.46 -42.29
CA THR A 287 0.90 -29.02 -42.37
C THR A 287 -0.33 -28.23 -42.85
N CYS A 288 -0.71 -27.20 -42.13
CA CYS A 288 -1.70 -26.23 -42.57
C CYS A 288 -1.05 -25.11 -43.40
N PRO A 289 -1.47 -24.87 -44.66
CA PRO A 289 -0.90 -23.84 -45.50
C PRO A 289 -1.70 -22.55 -45.42
N ARG A 290 -1.53 -21.75 -44.34
CA ARG A 290 -2.04 -20.36 -44.31
C ARG A 290 -1.47 -19.52 -43.18
N CYS A 291 -0.19 -19.26 -43.17
CA CYS A 291 0.42 -18.14 -42.38
C CYS A 291 1.74 -17.72 -43.07
N GLN A 292 1.64 -17.09 -44.22
CA GLN A 292 2.75 -16.29 -44.77
C GLN A 292 2.29 -14.85 -44.92
N ASN A 293 3.15 -13.95 -44.46
CA ASN A 293 3.18 -12.50 -44.66
C ASN A 293 2.22 -11.62 -43.87
N GLN A 294 2.72 -11.08 -42.74
CA GLN A 294 2.61 -9.66 -42.48
C GLN A 294 3.85 -9.19 -41.70
N SER A 295 4.70 -8.44 -42.39
CA SER A 295 5.81 -7.67 -41.85
C SER A 295 5.29 -6.47 -41.07
N ILE A 296 5.59 -6.40 -39.78
CA ILE A 296 5.26 -5.25 -38.94
C ILE A 296 6.42 -4.27 -39.00
N ASN A 297 6.18 -3.07 -39.52
CA ASN A 297 7.11 -1.94 -39.50
C ASN A 297 7.26 -1.39 -38.06
N PRO A 298 8.48 -0.99 -37.67
CA PRO A 298 8.67 -0.38 -36.34
C PRO A 298 8.13 1.06 -36.30
N VAL A 299 7.25 1.33 -35.33
CA VAL A 299 6.75 2.67 -35.05
C VAL A 299 7.87 3.53 -34.45
N GLN A 300 8.19 4.62 -35.13
CA GLN A 300 9.15 5.64 -34.65
C GLN A 300 8.59 6.34 -33.44
N ARG A 301 9.32 6.28 -32.31
CA ARG A 301 9.09 7.04 -31.08
C ARG A 301 9.49 8.50 -31.32
N LYS A 302 8.52 9.42 -31.30
CA LYS A 302 8.78 10.87 -31.25
C LYS A 302 9.36 11.24 -29.88
N SER A 303 10.53 11.84 -29.89
CA SER A 303 11.21 12.42 -28.72
C SER A 303 10.47 13.65 -28.23
N ASN A 304 10.06 13.65 -26.95
CA ASN A 304 9.42 14.78 -26.31
C ASN A 304 10.46 15.78 -25.80
N HIS A 305 10.74 16.81 -26.60
CA HIS A 305 11.60 17.95 -26.20
C HIS A 305 10.97 18.91 -25.18
N HIS A 306 9.69 18.75 -24.82
CA HIS A 306 9.02 19.62 -23.86
C HIS A 306 9.31 19.31 -22.37
N LEU A 307 9.77 18.09 -22.06
CA LEU A 307 10.05 17.71 -20.66
C LEU A 307 11.34 18.35 -20.13
N ALA A 308 12.32 18.56 -20.99
CA ALA A 308 13.61 19.17 -20.58
C ALA A 308 13.49 20.67 -20.24
N LEU A 309 12.52 21.38 -20.87
CA LEU A 309 12.33 22.81 -20.61
C LEU A 309 11.62 23.06 -19.27
N THR A 310 10.68 22.20 -18.87
CA THR A 310 9.95 22.32 -17.60
C THR A 310 10.84 22.08 -16.38
N ILE A 311 11.75 21.11 -16.45
CA ILE A 311 12.70 20.82 -15.36
C ILE A 311 13.67 21.98 -15.17
N GLY A 312 14.17 22.59 -16.24
CA GLY A 312 15.04 23.76 -16.18
C GLY A 312 14.42 24.96 -15.48
N VAL A 313 13.13 25.22 -15.69
CA VAL A 313 12.39 26.35 -15.06
C VAL A 313 12.20 26.11 -13.57
N ILE A 314 11.91 24.88 -13.13
CA ILE A 314 11.71 24.55 -11.71
C ILE A 314 13.01 24.71 -10.92
N VAL A 315 14.15 24.28 -11.48
CA VAL A 315 15.46 24.43 -10.81
C VAL A 315 15.83 25.91 -10.65
N VAL A 316 15.55 26.76 -11.65
CA VAL A 316 15.82 28.19 -11.55
C VAL A 316 14.94 28.87 -10.50
N ILE A 317 13.67 28.50 -10.41
CA ILE A 317 12.75 29.06 -9.39
C ILE A 317 13.18 28.65 -7.98
N ALA A 318 13.58 27.38 -7.78
CA ALA A 318 14.10 26.90 -6.49
C ALA A 318 15.39 27.62 -6.06
N ALA A 319 16.30 27.87 -6.99
CA ALA A 319 17.52 28.63 -6.71
C ALA A 319 17.24 30.09 -6.34
N LEU A 320 16.28 30.73 -7.00
CA LEU A 320 15.85 32.10 -6.68
C LEU A 320 15.18 32.19 -5.31
N LEU A 321 14.34 31.22 -4.93
CA LEU A 321 13.73 31.17 -3.61
C LEU A 321 14.78 30.96 -2.50
N LEU A 322 15.78 30.12 -2.69
CA LEU A 322 16.88 29.95 -1.75
C LEU A 322 17.71 31.21 -1.60
N ALA A 323 17.96 31.95 -2.69
CA ALA A 323 18.66 33.22 -2.66
C ALA A 323 17.87 34.28 -1.86
N VAL A 324 16.55 34.38 -2.05
CA VAL A 324 15.68 35.29 -1.29
C VAL A 324 15.70 34.97 0.20
N ILE A 325 15.60 33.70 0.58
CA ILE A 325 15.69 33.26 2.00
C ILE A 325 17.07 33.59 2.59
N TYR A 326 18.14 33.37 1.85
CA TYR A 326 19.48 33.71 2.29
C TYR A 326 19.64 35.23 2.53
N PHE A 327 19.17 36.08 1.60
CA PHE A 327 19.24 37.54 1.74
C PHE A 327 18.33 38.04 2.88
N THR A 328 17.13 37.51 3.08
CA THR A 328 16.24 37.92 4.18
C THR A 328 16.84 37.56 5.55
N ASN A 329 17.48 36.40 5.70
CA ASN A 329 18.18 36.05 6.92
C ASN A 329 19.42 36.90 7.18
N LEU A 330 20.15 37.33 6.13
CA LEU A 330 21.30 38.19 6.26
C LEU A 330 20.91 39.60 6.74
N PHE A 331 19.74 40.13 6.28
CA PHE A 331 19.23 41.42 6.72
C PHE A 331 18.66 41.39 8.15
N SER A 332 18.14 40.23 8.64
CA SER A 332 17.67 40.06 10.02
C SER A 332 18.80 40.07 11.05
N LEU A 333 20.01 39.74 10.65
CA LEU A 333 21.20 39.72 11.52
C LEU A 333 21.87 41.11 11.70
N HIS A 334 21.44 42.13 10.96
CA HIS A 334 22.04 43.48 10.98
C HIS A 334 21.04 44.57 11.39
N ALA A 335 19.91 44.24 12.02
CA ALA A 335 19.00 45.24 12.58
C ALA A 335 19.55 45.74 13.92
N PRO A 336 19.82 47.06 14.12
CA PRO A 336 20.27 47.56 15.38
C PRO A 336 19.19 47.46 16.44
N ALA A 337 19.57 46.95 17.60
CA ALA A 337 18.70 46.91 18.79
C ALA A 337 18.31 48.35 19.16
N LYS A 338 16.99 48.56 19.27
CA LYS A 338 16.43 49.77 19.91
C LYS A 338 16.02 49.42 21.36
#